data_c8c44df71c68bd07998ab7fb8675d4c4
#
_entry.id   c8c44df71c68bd07998ab7fb8675d4c4
#
_cell.length_a   1.000
_cell.length_b   1.000
_cell.length_c   1.000
_cell.angle_alpha   90.00
_cell.angle_beta   90.00
_cell.angle_gamma   90.00
#
_symmetry.space_group_name_H-M   'P 1'
#
loop_
_entity.id
_entity.type
_entity.pdbx_description
1 polymer ?
#
loop_
_entity_poly.entity_id
_entity_poly.type
_entity_poly.pdbx_seq_one_letter_code
_entity_poly.pdbx_strand_id
1 'polypeptide(L)'
;MTALVALNAAVKTYATCSLILFIKFFITASIQGGKSFAAGARPPEDNGLLKQDGVPPQTYGLLEDEQTVSEELKKARADDFRWKRVVQNDLETIPLGLLVFLGSVLVGGQEETNCVLMGVFTAARVAHTFAYVSQKQPHRALLWTLGQLCVLAAGLNGFISFLI
;
A
#
# COMPACT_ATOMS: atom_id res chain seq x y z
N MET A 1 -29.03 -24.04 -3.86
CA MET A 1 -28.30 -24.61 -2.70
C MET A 1 -27.13 -23.69 -2.44
N THR A 2 -27.30 -22.67 -1.61
CA THR A 2 -26.24 -21.80 -1.15
C THR A 2 -25.38 -22.60 -0.17
N ALA A 3 -24.26 -23.17 -0.63
CA ALA A 3 -23.24 -23.64 0.29
C ALA A 3 -22.78 -22.40 1.06
N LEU A 4 -23.22 -22.28 2.32
CA LEU A 4 -22.55 -21.40 3.28
C LEU A 4 -21.07 -21.83 3.22
N VAL A 5 -20.23 -20.96 2.66
CA VAL A 5 -18.78 -21.12 2.81
C VAL A 5 -18.56 -21.20 4.32
N ALA A 6 -18.23 -22.38 4.82
CA ALA A 6 -17.96 -22.54 6.24
C ALA A 6 -16.90 -21.50 6.57
N LEU A 7 -17.19 -20.64 7.55
CA LEU A 7 -16.28 -19.57 8.00
C LEU A 7 -15.06 -20.22 8.69
N ASN A 8 -14.19 -20.84 7.88
CA ASN A 8 -12.95 -21.42 8.32
C ASN A 8 -11.96 -20.30 8.73
N ALA A 9 -10.90 -20.65 9.41
CA ALA A 9 -9.93 -19.68 9.91
C ALA A 9 -9.28 -18.88 8.76
N ALA A 10 -9.06 -19.49 7.60
CA ALA A 10 -8.48 -18.80 6.43
C ALA A 10 -9.39 -17.69 5.91
N VAL A 11 -10.71 -17.90 5.84
CA VAL A 11 -11.67 -16.86 5.42
C VAL A 11 -11.70 -15.71 6.43
N LYS A 12 -11.72 -16.01 7.72
CA LYS A 12 -11.69 -15.00 8.79
C LYS A 12 -10.39 -14.20 8.75
N THR A 13 -9.26 -14.87 8.58
CA THR A 13 -7.94 -14.25 8.46
C THR A 13 -7.86 -13.38 7.22
N TYR A 14 -8.37 -13.86 6.08
CA TYR A 14 -8.44 -13.07 4.84
C TYR A 14 -9.24 -11.79 5.04
N ALA A 15 -10.44 -11.87 5.61
CA ALA A 15 -11.28 -10.70 5.86
C ALA A 15 -10.59 -9.70 6.80
N THR A 16 -9.98 -10.19 7.89
CA THR A 16 -9.26 -9.34 8.86
C THR A 16 -8.04 -8.67 8.24
N CYS A 17 -7.19 -9.43 7.54
CA CYS A 17 -6.01 -8.89 6.88
C CYS A 17 -6.37 -7.88 5.78
N SER A 18 -7.42 -8.15 4.99
CA SER A 18 -7.93 -7.24 3.97
C SER A 18 -8.38 -5.91 4.58
N LEU A 19 -9.10 -5.95 5.70
CA LEU A 19 -9.52 -4.74 6.41
C LEU A 19 -8.32 -3.93 6.93
N ILE A 20 -7.34 -4.60 7.56
CA ILE A 20 -6.12 -3.94 8.06
C ILE A 20 -5.37 -3.28 6.91
N LEU A 21 -5.20 -3.96 5.79
CA LEU A 21 -4.51 -3.42 4.61
C LEU A 21 -5.27 -2.27 3.97
N PHE A 22 -6.61 -2.33 3.94
CA PHE A 22 -7.44 -1.21 3.47
C PHE A 22 -7.30 0.02 4.36
N ILE A 23 -7.39 -0.14 5.70
CA ILE A 23 -7.21 0.95 6.65
C ILE A 23 -5.80 1.55 6.49
N LYS A 24 -4.78 0.70 6.41
CA LYS A 24 -3.40 1.13 6.18
C LYS A 24 -3.27 1.94 4.89
N PHE A 25 -3.85 1.46 3.78
CA PHE A 25 -3.85 2.16 2.50
C PHE A 25 -4.57 3.51 2.59
N PHE A 26 -5.75 3.54 3.22
CA PHE A 26 -6.52 4.78 3.42
C PHE A 26 -5.70 5.83 4.19
N ILE A 27 -5.02 5.43 5.27
CA ILE A 27 -4.15 6.33 6.05
C ILE A 27 -2.99 6.84 5.19
N THR A 28 -2.30 5.95 4.46
CA THR A 28 -1.15 6.37 3.62
C THR A 28 -1.57 7.29 2.48
N ALA A 29 -2.70 7.03 1.84
CA ALA A 29 -3.26 7.88 0.79
C ALA A 29 -3.68 9.26 1.33
N SER A 30 -4.27 9.31 2.53
CA SER A 30 -4.64 10.58 3.18
C SER A 30 -3.41 11.43 3.53
N ILE A 31 -2.37 10.81 4.07
CA ILE A 31 -1.10 11.51 4.35
C ILE A 31 -0.47 12.01 3.04
N GLN A 32 -0.45 11.18 1.99
CA GLN A 32 0.08 11.57 0.68
C GLN A 32 -0.68 12.77 0.11
N GLY A 33 -2.02 12.80 0.23
CA GLY A 33 -2.84 13.93 -0.18
C GLY A 33 -2.42 15.25 0.49
N GLY A 34 -2.19 15.21 1.81
CA GLY A 34 -1.66 16.37 2.56
C GLY A 34 -0.27 16.81 2.11
N LYS A 35 0.63 15.85 1.84
CA LYS A 35 1.98 16.14 1.30
C LYS A 35 1.92 16.77 -0.09
N SER A 36 0.98 16.33 -0.94
CA SER A 36 0.77 16.93 -2.26
C SER A 36 0.31 18.39 -2.16
N PHE A 37 -0.55 18.75 -1.20
CA PHE A 37 -0.91 20.14 -0.95
C PHE A 37 0.31 20.98 -0.56
N ALA A 38 1.10 20.51 0.40
CA ALA A 38 2.31 21.22 0.85
C ALA A 38 3.37 21.40 -0.25
N ALA A 39 3.35 20.52 -1.25
CA ALA A 39 4.29 20.55 -2.39
C ALA A 39 3.78 21.38 -3.59
N GLY A 40 2.55 21.93 -3.54
CA GLY A 40 1.92 22.56 -4.70
C GLY A 40 1.58 21.60 -5.84
N ALA A 41 1.50 20.30 -5.54
CA ALA A 41 1.41 19.22 -6.53
C ALA A 41 -0.02 18.74 -6.80
N ARG A 42 -1.02 19.48 -6.35
CA ARG A 42 -2.44 19.24 -6.62
C ARG A 42 -2.90 19.99 -7.88
N PRO A 43 -4.07 19.64 -8.43
CA PRO A 43 -4.68 20.39 -9.53
C PRO A 43 -4.92 21.87 -9.18
N PRO A 44 -4.85 22.80 -10.16
CA PRO A 44 -5.08 24.22 -9.92
C PRO A 44 -6.47 24.53 -9.32
N GLU A 45 -7.46 23.69 -9.56
CA GLU A 45 -8.81 23.82 -9.00
C GLU A 45 -8.82 23.73 -7.46
N ASP A 46 -7.82 23.05 -6.88
CA ASP A 46 -7.69 22.87 -5.44
C ASP A 46 -7.20 24.14 -4.72
N ASN A 47 -6.74 25.17 -5.43
CA ASN A 47 -6.35 26.47 -4.84
C ASN A 47 -7.48 27.14 -4.04
N GLY A 48 -8.73 26.81 -4.33
CA GLY A 48 -9.91 27.30 -3.61
C GLY A 48 -10.22 26.58 -2.30
N LEU A 49 -9.68 25.37 -2.11
CA LEU A 49 -10.03 24.50 -0.98
C LEU A 49 -9.26 24.84 0.31
N LEU A 50 -8.02 25.30 0.20
CA LEU A 50 -7.19 25.66 1.33
C LEU A 50 -6.64 27.08 1.14
N LYS A 51 -7.34 28.06 1.66
CA LYS A 51 -6.81 29.42 1.84
C LYS A 51 -6.03 29.48 3.15
N GLN A 52 -4.89 28.79 3.22
CA GLN A 52 -3.97 28.89 4.33
C GLN A 52 -2.73 29.69 3.91
N ASP A 53 -2.33 30.66 4.73
CA ASP A 53 -1.07 31.37 4.54
C ASP A 53 0.10 30.39 4.57
N GLY A 54 0.98 30.48 3.57
CA GLY A 54 2.16 29.61 3.45
C GLY A 54 1.97 28.33 2.65
N VAL A 55 0.77 28.03 2.12
CA VAL A 55 0.58 26.92 1.16
C VAL A 55 0.93 27.40 -0.25
N PRO A 56 1.83 26.71 -0.98
CA PRO A 56 2.19 27.11 -2.33
C PRO A 56 1.01 26.96 -3.30
N PRO A 57 0.97 27.73 -4.41
CA PRO A 57 -0.05 27.58 -5.45
C PRO A 57 -0.07 26.13 -5.97
N GLN A 58 -1.28 25.61 -6.19
CA GLN A 58 -1.45 24.26 -6.73
C GLN A 58 -1.35 24.31 -8.27
N THR A 59 -0.36 23.63 -8.82
CA THR A 59 0.02 23.72 -10.25
C THR A 59 0.46 22.38 -10.83
N TYR A 60 0.04 21.25 -10.22
CA TYR A 60 0.59 19.92 -10.47
C TYR A 60 2.11 19.82 -10.19
N GLY A 61 2.69 20.81 -9.52
CA GLY A 61 4.14 20.91 -9.30
C GLY A 61 4.96 21.33 -10.51
N LEU A 62 4.31 21.92 -11.56
CA LEU A 62 4.93 22.12 -12.88
C LEU A 62 5.50 23.52 -13.13
N LEU A 63 5.25 24.53 -12.30
CA LEU A 63 5.41 25.94 -12.70
C LEU A 63 6.54 26.70 -12.00
N GLU A 64 7.69 26.09 -11.72
CA GLU A 64 8.79 26.88 -11.16
C GLU A 64 10.14 26.43 -11.70
N ASP A 65 10.97 27.41 -12.05
CA ASP A 65 12.38 27.19 -12.35
C ASP A 65 13.07 26.67 -11.06
N GLU A 66 13.68 25.48 -11.12
CA GLU A 66 14.32 24.84 -9.96
C GLU A 66 15.33 25.75 -9.23
N GLN A 67 15.84 26.78 -9.92
CA GLN A 67 16.79 27.74 -9.35
C GLN A 67 16.15 28.78 -8.43
N THR A 68 14.82 29.00 -8.56
CA THR A 68 14.08 30.02 -7.80
C THR A 68 13.27 29.43 -6.64
N VAL A 69 13.18 28.09 -6.57
CA VAL A 69 12.39 27.38 -5.54
C VAL A 69 13.06 27.43 -4.17
N SER A 70 12.29 27.77 -3.15
CA SER A 70 12.79 27.75 -1.76
C SER A 70 13.19 26.34 -1.32
N GLU A 71 14.16 26.24 -0.40
CA GLU A 71 14.59 24.94 0.16
C GLU A 71 13.46 24.22 0.87
N GLU A 72 12.52 24.96 1.47
CA GLU A 72 11.34 24.40 2.10
C GLU A 72 10.42 23.70 1.10
N LEU A 73 10.18 24.33 -0.06
CA LEU A 73 9.36 23.73 -1.12
C LEU A 73 10.06 22.54 -1.78
N LYS A 74 11.39 22.57 -1.97
CA LYS A 74 12.15 21.40 -2.43
C LYS A 74 11.99 20.22 -1.48
N LYS A 75 12.06 20.45 -0.18
CA LYS A 75 11.85 19.41 0.84
C LYS A 75 10.41 18.86 0.79
N ALA A 76 9.42 19.75 0.67
CA ALA A 76 8.02 19.34 0.56
C ALA A 76 7.77 18.49 -0.70
N ARG A 77 8.37 18.84 -1.85
CA ARG A 77 8.31 18.06 -3.10
C ARG A 77 8.98 16.69 -2.96
N ALA A 78 10.13 16.61 -2.29
CA ALA A 78 10.81 15.34 -2.02
C ALA A 78 9.96 14.42 -1.10
N ASP A 79 9.29 14.99 -0.10
CA ASP A 79 8.37 14.26 0.78
C ASP A 79 7.13 13.78 0.02
N ASP A 80 6.49 14.63 -0.80
CA ASP A 80 5.36 14.26 -1.64
C ASP A 80 5.73 13.10 -2.59
N PHE A 81 6.86 13.22 -3.28
CA PHE A 81 7.34 12.16 -4.16
C PHE A 81 7.53 10.83 -3.41
N ARG A 82 8.08 10.87 -2.19
CA ARG A 82 8.25 9.67 -1.36
C ARG A 82 6.93 9.03 -1.00
N TRP A 83 5.94 9.81 -0.55
CA TRP A 83 4.62 9.29 -0.20
C TRP A 83 3.85 8.79 -1.43
N LYS A 84 3.98 9.43 -2.58
CA LYS A 84 3.47 8.92 -3.87
C LYS A 84 4.02 7.52 -4.17
N ARG A 85 5.34 7.32 -3.96
CA ARG A 85 5.97 6.00 -4.17
C ARG A 85 5.48 4.95 -3.17
N VAL A 86 5.17 5.33 -1.92
CA VAL A 86 4.54 4.42 -0.95
C VAL A 86 3.17 3.97 -1.42
N VAL A 87 2.30 4.93 -1.77
CA VAL A 87 0.94 4.64 -2.25
C VAL A 87 0.96 3.81 -3.53
N GLN A 88 1.81 4.18 -4.50
CA GLN A 88 1.96 3.43 -5.75
C GLN A 88 2.37 1.97 -5.49
N ASN A 89 3.36 1.76 -4.63
CA ASN A 89 3.81 0.40 -4.28
C ASN A 89 2.70 -0.43 -3.58
N ASP A 90 1.84 0.22 -2.78
CA ASP A 90 0.69 -0.43 -2.19
C ASP A 90 -0.35 -0.83 -3.24
N LEU A 91 -0.65 0.06 -4.20
CA LEU A 91 -1.58 -0.22 -5.30
C LEU A 91 -1.10 -1.34 -6.21
N GLU A 92 0.20 -1.47 -6.42
CA GLU A 92 0.79 -2.54 -7.22
C GLU A 92 0.77 -3.90 -6.51
N THR A 93 0.91 -3.91 -5.18
CA THR A 93 1.17 -5.16 -4.44
C THR A 93 -0.06 -5.67 -3.70
N ILE A 94 -0.81 -4.80 -3.01
CA ILE A 94 -1.90 -5.23 -2.12
C ILE A 94 -3.06 -5.85 -2.90
N PRO A 95 -3.60 -5.24 -3.98
CA PRO A 95 -4.73 -5.82 -4.70
C PRO A 95 -4.39 -7.17 -5.33
N LEU A 96 -3.22 -7.29 -5.96
CA LEU A 96 -2.77 -8.55 -6.57
C LEU A 96 -2.53 -9.62 -5.51
N GLY A 97 -1.91 -9.26 -4.39
CA GLY A 97 -1.71 -10.18 -3.27
C GLY A 97 -3.04 -10.71 -2.72
N LEU A 98 -4.00 -9.82 -2.46
CA LEU A 98 -5.32 -10.21 -1.96
C LEU A 98 -6.07 -11.11 -2.96
N LEU A 99 -5.96 -10.87 -4.26
CA LEU A 99 -6.57 -11.75 -5.28
C LEU A 99 -5.96 -13.15 -5.26
N VAL A 100 -4.64 -13.28 -5.14
CA VAL A 100 -3.96 -14.58 -5.06
C VAL A 100 -4.34 -15.31 -3.77
N PHE A 101 -4.36 -14.62 -2.63
CA PHE A 101 -4.81 -15.22 -1.36
C PHE A 101 -6.27 -15.67 -1.42
N LEU A 102 -7.15 -14.85 -1.99
CA LEU A 102 -8.55 -15.22 -2.18
C LEU A 102 -8.68 -16.48 -3.07
N GLY A 103 -7.95 -16.51 -4.18
CA GLY A 103 -7.89 -17.69 -5.06
C GLY A 103 -7.45 -18.94 -4.32
N SER A 104 -6.37 -18.87 -3.53
CA SER A 104 -5.88 -20.00 -2.72
C SER A 104 -6.91 -20.49 -1.71
N VAL A 105 -7.63 -19.57 -1.05
CA VAL A 105 -8.70 -19.92 -0.08
C VAL A 105 -9.87 -20.58 -0.80
N LEU A 106 -10.31 -20.07 -1.95
CA LEU A 106 -11.45 -20.58 -2.70
C LEU A 106 -11.24 -21.98 -3.29
N VAL A 107 -10.01 -22.29 -3.71
CA VAL A 107 -9.67 -23.63 -4.25
C VAL A 107 -9.35 -24.64 -3.14
N GLY A 108 -9.47 -24.27 -1.87
CA GLY A 108 -9.23 -25.18 -0.74
C GLY A 108 -7.75 -25.34 -0.39
N GLY A 109 -6.91 -24.35 -0.65
CA GLY A 109 -5.53 -24.34 -0.20
C GLY A 109 -5.43 -24.56 1.32
N GLN A 110 -4.35 -25.22 1.76
CA GLN A 110 -4.17 -25.58 3.18
C GLN A 110 -4.41 -24.36 4.07
N GLU A 111 -5.34 -24.52 5.03
CA GLU A 111 -5.88 -23.43 5.85
C GLU A 111 -4.82 -22.73 6.70
N GLU A 112 -4.01 -23.51 7.43
CA GLU A 112 -2.96 -22.97 8.30
C GLU A 112 -1.91 -22.19 7.52
N THR A 113 -1.50 -22.72 6.37
CA THR A 113 -0.57 -22.06 5.45
C THR A 113 -1.12 -20.72 4.98
N ASN A 114 -2.39 -20.67 4.55
CA ASN A 114 -3.02 -19.42 4.15
C ASN A 114 -3.07 -18.41 5.30
N CYS A 115 -3.43 -18.83 6.53
CA CYS A 115 -3.47 -17.95 7.68
C CYS A 115 -2.11 -17.32 8.00
N VAL A 116 -1.06 -18.14 8.04
CA VAL A 116 0.30 -17.67 8.33
C VAL A 116 0.81 -16.71 7.24
N LEU A 117 0.69 -17.12 5.97
CA LEU A 117 1.18 -16.30 4.86
C LEU A 117 0.46 -14.96 4.75
N MET A 118 -0.86 -14.91 4.95
CA MET A 118 -1.62 -13.66 4.99
C MET A 118 -1.21 -12.75 6.14
N GLY A 119 -1.01 -13.32 7.34
CA GLY A 119 -0.53 -12.57 8.50
C GLY A 119 0.86 -11.98 8.27
N VAL A 120 1.80 -12.76 7.77
CA VAL A 120 3.17 -12.33 7.45
C VAL A 120 3.15 -11.27 6.33
N PHE A 121 2.38 -11.48 5.27
CA PHE A 121 2.20 -10.50 4.19
C PHE A 121 1.70 -9.16 4.74
N THR A 122 0.65 -9.19 5.54
CA THR A 122 0.05 -7.98 6.13
C THR A 122 1.07 -7.23 7.00
N ALA A 123 1.77 -7.94 7.88
CA ALA A 123 2.82 -7.36 8.72
C ALA A 123 3.97 -6.77 7.89
N ALA A 124 4.41 -7.49 6.86
CA ALA A 124 5.45 -7.03 5.94
C ALA A 124 5.03 -5.75 5.20
N ARG A 125 3.76 -5.64 4.73
CA ARG A 125 3.24 -4.44 4.06
C ARG A 125 3.17 -3.22 4.98
N VAL A 126 2.75 -3.42 6.23
CA VAL A 126 2.75 -2.34 7.25
C VAL A 126 4.20 -1.90 7.53
N ALA A 127 5.08 -2.83 7.86
CA ALA A 127 6.50 -2.55 8.16
C ALA A 127 7.25 -1.91 6.97
N HIS A 128 6.93 -2.33 5.72
CA HIS A 128 7.49 -1.75 4.50
C HIS A 128 7.21 -0.25 4.40
N THR A 129 6.00 0.21 4.73
CA THR A 129 5.67 1.64 4.73
C THR A 129 6.54 2.41 5.73
N PHE A 130 6.71 1.90 6.96
CA PHE A 130 7.59 2.53 7.95
C PHE A 130 9.05 2.57 7.49
N ALA A 131 9.56 1.48 6.93
CA ALA A 131 10.92 1.43 6.39
C ALA A 131 11.12 2.42 5.23
N TYR A 132 10.09 2.56 4.36
CA TYR A 132 10.12 3.47 3.22
C TYR A 132 10.16 4.93 3.66
N VAL A 133 9.26 5.33 4.55
CA VAL A 133 9.16 6.69 5.06
C VAL A 133 10.41 7.07 5.87
N SER A 134 10.95 6.13 6.65
CA SER A 134 12.16 6.30 7.44
C SER A 134 13.46 6.19 6.64
N GLN A 135 13.40 6.01 5.30
CA GLN A 135 14.56 5.90 4.39
C GLN A 135 15.52 4.74 4.73
N LYS A 136 15.01 3.66 5.37
CA LYS A 136 15.84 2.55 5.83
C LYS A 136 16.03 1.50 4.73
N GLN A 137 17.20 1.52 4.07
CA GLN A 137 17.72 0.42 3.28
C GLN A 137 18.72 -0.37 4.14
N PRO A 138 18.79 -1.73 4.05
CA PRO A 138 18.09 -2.63 3.11
C PRO A 138 16.69 -3.11 3.56
N HIS A 139 16.21 -2.70 4.75
CA HIS A 139 14.96 -3.21 5.34
C HIS A 139 13.76 -3.07 4.39
N ARG A 140 13.66 -1.95 3.66
CA ARG A 140 12.61 -1.73 2.67
C ARG A 140 12.59 -2.84 1.61
N ALA A 141 13.76 -3.19 1.05
CA ALA A 141 13.85 -4.22 0.02
C ALA A 141 13.50 -5.61 0.57
N LEU A 142 14.01 -5.94 1.76
CA LEU A 142 13.72 -7.22 2.43
C LEU A 142 12.23 -7.41 2.71
N LEU A 143 11.56 -6.38 3.23
CA LEU A 143 10.13 -6.42 3.53
C LEU A 143 9.28 -6.52 2.26
N TRP A 144 9.68 -5.86 1.18
CA TRP A 144 9.03 -6.01 -0.12
C TRP A 144 9.17 -7.44 -0.64
N THR A 145 10.40 -7.98 -0.65
CA THR A 145 10.68 -9.35 -1.10
C THR A 145 9.90 -10.38 -0.26
N LEU A 146 9.88 -10.22 1.06
CA LEU A 146 9.12 -11.10 1.95
C LEU A 146 7.62 -11.10 1.59
N GLY A 147 7.04 -9.93 1.33
CA GLY A 147 5.65 -9.83 0.89
C GLY A 147 5.39 -10.58 -0.43
N GLN A 148 6.29 -10.42 -1.43
CA GLN A 148 6.15 -11.12 -2.72
C GLN A 148 6.27 -12.65 -2.56
N LEU A 149 7.19 -13.12 -1.72
CA LEU A 149 7.35 -14.54 -1.42
C LEU A 149 6.10 -15.13 -0.75
N CYS A 150 5.45 -14.40 0.15
CA CYS A 150 4.20 -14.82 0.75
C CYS A 150 3.08 -14.98 -0.31
N VAL A 151 2.97 -14.05 -1.25
CA VAL A 151 1.97 -14.13 -2.33
C VAL A 151 2.26 -15.33 -3.25
N LEU A 152 3.53 -15.52 -3.63
CA LEU A 152 3.93 -16.67 -4.44
C LEU A 152 3.62 -18.00 -3.73
N ALA A 153 3.99 -18.10 -2.46
CA ALA A 153 3.75 -19.31 -1.66
C ALA A 153 2.25 -19.60 -1.50
N ALA A 154 1.42 -18.56 -1.33
CA ALA A 154 -0.04 -18.73 -1.28
C ALA A 154 -0.62 -19.21 -2.61
N GLY A 155 -0.13 -18.67 -3.73
CA GLY A 155 -0.51 -19.14 -5.05
C GLY A 155 -0.15 -20.60 -5.27
N LEU A 156 1.05 -21.02 -4.86
CA LEU A 156 1.48 -22.43 -4.92
C LEU A 156 0.64 -23.33 -3.99
N ASN A 157 0.32 -22.87 -2.78
CA ASN A 157 -0.57 -23.59 -1.87
C ASN A 157 -1.93 -23.88 -2.48
N GLY A 158 -2.55 -22.88 -3.12
CA GLY A 158 -3.82 -23.08 -3.82
C GLY A 158 -3.68 -23.99 -5.06
N PHE A 159 -2.62 -23.81 -5.84
CA PHE A 159 -2.39 -24.61 -7.03
C PHE A 159 -2.16 -26.10 -6.71
N ILE A 160 -1.39 -26.41 -5.69
CA ILE A 160 -1.17 -27.80 -5.24
C ILE A 160 -2.49 -28.42 -4.78
N SER A 161 -3.30 -27.69 -3.98
CA SER A 161 -4.60 -28.19 -3.53
C SER A 161 -5.60 -28.40 -4.65
N PHE A 162 -5.46 -27.68 -5.76
CA PHE A 162 -6.28 -27.89 -6.97
C PHE A 162 -5.90 -29.17 -7.74
N LEU A 163 -4.64 -29.62 -7.65
CA LEU A 163 -4.13 -30.80 -8.36
C LEU A 163 -4.40 -32.12 -7.62
N ILE A 164 -4.65 -32.08 -6.31
CA ILE A 164 -4.86 -33.25 -5.44
C ILE A 164 -6.35 -33.45 -5.18
#